data_61347f7849ea2e46af30a694cc8e4892
#
_entry.id   61347f7849ea2e46af30a694cc8e4892
#
_cell.length_a   1.000
_cell.length_b   1.000
_cell.length_c   1.000
_cell.angle_alpha   90.00
_cell.angle_beta   90.00
_cell.angle_gamma   90.00
#
_symmetry.space_group_name_H-M   'P 1'
#
loop_
_entity.id
_entity.type
_entity.pdbx_description
1 polymer ?
#
loop_
_entity_poly.entity_id
_entity_poly.type
_entity_poly.pdbx_seq_one_letter_code
_entity_poly.pdbx_strand_id
1 'polypeptide(L)'
;MNQVGLVGRFTKDPVLRYLSGNRVQTHFSLAINRNFKNIHGEVDTDFIFCTVWGRLAEHIVKYCGKGSLIGANGRIQTRSFVNEENTKIFMTEVVVEDVRFYQLKQRDSDDASIVTPPPPNEQKDLKDFVLP
;
A
#
# COMPACT_ATOMS: atom_id res chain seq x y z
N MET A 1 -12.04 -5.46 -18.80
CA MET A 1 -10.63 -5.50 -18.47
C MET A 1 -10.38 -4.59 -17.28
N ASN A 2 -9.68 -5.07 -16.26
CA ASN A 2 -9.34 -4.30 -15.07
C ASN A 2 -7.90 -4.64 -14.71
N GLN A 3 -6.97 -3.85 -15.23
CA GLN A 3 -5.54 -4.07 -15.04
C GLN A 3 -4.85 -2.75 -14.79
N VAL A 4 -3.91 -2.77 -13.84
CA VAL A 4 -3.12 -1.60 -13.47
C VAL A 4 -1.68 -2.02 -13.34
N GLY A 5 -0.79 -1.26 -13.97
CA GLY A 5 0.64 -1.42 -13.80
C GLY A 5 1.22 -0.13 -13.26
N LEU A 6 1.95 -0.21 -12.17
CA LEU A 6 2.50 0.95 -11.49
C LEU A 6 3.98 0.74 -11.19
N VAL A 7 4.75 1.81 -11.30
CA VAL A 7 6.12 1.83 -10.79
C VAL A 7 6.21 3.01 -9.86
N GLY A 8 6.59 2.75 -8.63
CA GLY A 8 6.67 3.82 -7.63
C GLY A 8 7.44 3.41 -6.39
N ARG A 9 7.56 4.36 -5.47
CA ARG A 9 8.31 4.17 -4.23
C ARG A 9 7.39 4.12 -3.04
N PHE A 10 7.76 3.27 -2.08
CA PHE A 10 7.04 3.18 -0.81
C PHE A 10 7.18 4.50 -0.05
N THR A 11 6.06 4.97 0.48
CA THR A 11 6.05 6.20 1.30
C THR A 11 6.32 5.92 2.77
N LYS A 12 6.12 4.68 3.19
CA LYS A 12 6.35 4.21 4.57
C LYS A 12 6.80 2.76 4.52
N ASP A 13 7.34 2.28 5.63
CA ASP A 13 7.61 0.86 5.78
C ASP A 13 6.30 0.09 5.82
N PRO A 14 6.14 -0.94 5.00
CA PRO A 14 4.92 -1.76 5.07
C PRO A 14 4.89 -2.61 6.34
N VAL A 15 3.70 -2.86 6.84
CA VAL A 15 3.48 -3.66 8.05
C VAL A 15 2.59 -4.83 7.70
N LEU A 16 2.99 -6.02 8.15
CA LEU A 16 2.20 -7.21 7.93
C LEU A 16 1.09 -7.29 8.97
N ARG A 17 -0.11 -7.62 8.51
CA ARG A 17 -1.29 -7.74 9.36
C ARG A 17 -1.86 -9.13 9.24
N TYR A 18 -2.26 -9.67 10.37
CA TYR A 18 -2.91 -10.98 10.43
C TYR A 18 -4.39 -10.80 10.66
N LEU A 19 -5.19 -11.36 9.78
CA LEU A 19 -6.63 -11.31 9.88
C LEU A 19 -7.17 -12.71 10.19
N SER A 20 -8.45 -12.79 10.53
CA SER A 20 -9.08 -14.06 10.83
C SER A 20 -8.95 -15.03 9.66
N GLY A 21 -8.91 -16.32 9.94
CA GLY A 21 -8.79 -17.34 8.91
C GLY A 21 -7.38 -17.49 8.34
N ASN A 22 -6.35 -17.15 9.12
CA ASN A 22 -4.95 -17.27 8.70
C ASN A 22 -4.61 -16.45 7.46
N ARG A 23 -5.34 -15.36 7.23
CA ARG A 23 -5.06 -14.47 6.11
C ARG A 23 -4.06 -13.42 6.56
N VAL A 24 -3.12 -13.10 5.68
CA VAL A 24 -2.16 -12.03 5.93
C VAL A 24 -2.32 -10.95 4.87
N GLN A 25 -2.04 -9.72 5.24
CA GLN A 25 -2.26 -8.57 4.41
C GLN A 25 -1.26 -7.48 4.73
N THR A 26 -0.93 -6.68 3.73
CA THR A 26 -0.22 -5.42 3.96
C THR A 26 -0.85 -4.33 3.10
N HIS A 27 -0.80 -3.12 3.61
CA HIS A 27 -1.22 -1.92 2.90
C HIS A 27 -0.02 -1.02 2.73
N PHE A 28 0.03 -0.33 1.63
CA PHE A 28 1.05 0.70 1.43
C PHE A 28 0.59 1.70 0.37
N SER A 29 1.26 2.83 0.35
CA SER A 29 1.03 3.84 -0.67
C SER A 29 2.28 3.95 -1.52
N LEU A 30 2.11 3.96 -2.83
CA LEU A 30 3.20 4.20 -3.77
C LEU A 30 3.18 5.63 -4.25
N ALA A 31 4.34 6.27 -4.19
CA ALA A 31 4.52 7.61 -4.74
C ALA A 31 4.97 7.46 -6.19
N ILE A 32 4.20 8.02 -7.10
CA ILE A 32 4.44 7.92 -8.53
C ILE A 32 4.47 9.32 -9.12
N ASN A 33 5.60 9.69 -9.69
CA ASN A 33 5.73 10.99 -10.32
C ASN A 33 5.06 10.98 -11.68
N ARG A 34 4.36 12.08 -11.99
CA ARG A 34 3.80 12.24 -13.32
C ARG A 34 4.91 12.48 -14.33
N ASN A 35 4.62 12.18 -15.60
CA ASN A 35 5.61 12.27 -16.67
C ASN A 35 5.82 13.68 -17.19
N PHE A 36 5.10 14.66 -16.65
CA PHE A 36 5.15 16.02 -17.15
C PHE A 36 5.18 17.02 -15.98
N LYS A 37 5.67 18.21 -16.27
CA LYS A 37 5.72 19.28 -15.28
C LYS A 37 4.41 20.03 -15.26
N ASN A 38 4.03 20.53 -14.09
CA ASN A 38 2.86 21.38 -13.94
C ASN A 38 3.17 22.81 -14.40
N ILE A 39 2.20 23.71 -14.25
CA ILE A 39 2.36 25.09 -14.69
C ILE A 39 3.45 25.83 -13.94
N HIS A 40 3.87 25.33 -12.78
CA HIS A 40 4.95 25.95 -11.98
C HIS A 40 6.31 25.31 -12.27
N GLY A 41 6.40 24.42 -13.25
CA GLY A 41 7.64 23.76 -13.60
C GLY A 41 8.02 22.61 -12.67
N GLU A 42 7.12 22.18 -11.82
CA GLU A 42 7.34 21.09 -10.86
C GLU A 42 6.64 19.83 -11.30
N VAL A 43 7.20 18.68 -10.89
CA VAL A 43 6.60 17.38 -11.17
C VAL A 43 5.68 17.02 -10.02
N ASP A 44 4.41 16.81 -10.33
CA ASP A 44 3.45 16.35 -9.34
C ASP A 44 3.62 14.86 -9.07
N THR A 45 3.29 14.47 -7.86
CA THR A 45 3.35 13.09 -7.44
C THR A 45 1.95 12.60 -7.09
N ASP A 46 1.61 11.43 -7.62
CA ASP A 46 0.37 10.75 -7.25
C ASP A 46 0.69 9.71 -6.20
N PHE A 47 -0.21 9.59 -5.22
CA PHE A 47 -0.07 8.60 -4.17
C PHE A 47 -1.17 7.58 -4.33
N ILE A 48 -0.78 6.35 -4.62
CA ILE A 48 -1.72 5.28 -4.94
C ILE A 48 -1.76 4.28 -3.80
N PHE A 49 -2.94 4.09 -3.26
CA PHE A 49 -3.18 3.17 -2.16
C PHE A 49 -3.22 1.74 -2.69
N CYS A 50 -2.43 0.86 -2.09
CA CYS A 50 -2.30 -0.52 -2.52
C CYS A 50 -2.56 -1.48 -1.37
N THR A 51 -3.15 -2.61 -1.71
CA THR A 51 -3.41 -3.71 -0.78
C THR A 51 -2.85 -4.99 -1.37
N VAL A 52 -2.19 -5.78 -0.54
CA VAL A 52 -1.60 -7.06 -0.96
C VAL A 52 -1.97 -8.13 0.04
N TRP A 53 -2.35 -9.29 -0.47
CA TRP A 53 -2.76 -10.43 0.35
C TRP A 53 -1.79 -11.59 0.23
N GLY A 54 -1.71 -12.39 1.27
CA GLY A 54 -1.07 -13.68 1.24
C GLY A 54 0.45 -13.63 1.24
N ARG A 55 1.04 -14.62 0.57
CA ARG A 55 2.50 -14.76 0.53
C ARG A 55 3.19 -13.56 -0.08
N LEU A 56 2.58 -12.94 -1.06
CA LEU A 56 3.14 -11.74 -1.67
C LEU A 56 3.26 -10.61 -0.65
N ALA A 57 2.27 -10.48 0.24
CA ALA A 57 2.33 -9.51 1.33
C ALA A 57 3.52 -9.79 2.25
N GLU A 58 3.75 -11.05 2.58
CA GLU A 58 4.88 -11.44 3.40
C GLU A 58 6.21 -11.06 2.75
N HIS A 59 6.35 -11.32 1.45
CA HIS A 59 7.56 -10.97 0.72
C HIS A 59 7.79 -9.46 0.69
N ILE A 60 6.75 -8.70 0.46
CA ILE A 60 6.87 -7.25 0.42
C ILE A 60 7.33 -6.69 1.76
N VAL A 61 6.72 -7.15 2.84
CA VAL A 61 7.11 -6.68 4.17
C VAL A 61 8.54 -7.08 4.51
N LYS A 62 8.95 -8.27 4.06
CA LYS A 62 10.30 -8.76 4.32
C LYS A 62 11.38 -7.97 3.59
N TYR A 63 11.13 -7.60 2.35
CA TYR A 63 12.18 -7.04 1.49
C TYR A 63 12.08 -5.54 1.27
N CYS A 64 10.94 -4.92 1.51
CA CYS A 64 10.73 -3.51 1.20
C CYS A 64 10.66 -2.65 2.45
N GLY A 65 11.21 -1.46 2.35
CA GLY A 65 11.05 -0.42 3.32
C GLY A 65 10.73 0.89 2.63
N LYS A 66 10.58 1.94 3.40
CA LYS A 66 10.34 3.28 2.88
C LYS A 66 11.37 3.63 1.81
N GLY A 67 10.91 4.09 0.67
CA GLY A 67 11.77 4.47 -0.45
C GLY A 67 12.09 3.36 -1.43
N SER A 68 11.71 2.11 -1.14
CA SER A 68 11.89 1.01 -2.09
C SER A 68 11.14 1.28 -3.38
N LEU A 69 11.76 0.98 -4.50
CA LEU A 69 11.15 1.13 -5.82
C LEU A 69 10.68 -0.22 -6.32
N ILE A 70 9.41 -0.31 -6.62
CA ILE A 70 8.83 -1.55 -7.15
C ILE A 70 7.95 -1.28 -8.34
N GLY A 71 7.73 -2.32 -9.12
CA GLY A 71 6.67 -2.36 -10.12
C GLY A 71 5.57 -3.27 -9.59
N ALA A 72 4.34 -2.81 -9.65
CA ALA A 72 3.20 -3.56 -9.16
C ALA A 72 2.17 -3.73 -10.26
N ASN A 73 1.68 -4.94 -10.42
CA ASN A 73 0.58 -5.24 -11.33
C ASN A 73 -0.61 -5.72 -10.51
N GLY A 74 -1.77 -5.26 -10.87
CA GLY A 74 -2.96 -5.66 -10.16
C GLY A 74 -4.22 -5.12 -10.82
N ARG A 75 -5.23 -4.92 -10.00
CA ARG A 75 -6.52 -4.42 -10.45
C ARG A 75 -7.04 -3.37 -9.50
N ILE A 76 -7.90 -2.51 -10.01
CA ILE A 76 -8.56 -1.50 -9.20
C ILE A 76 -9.77 -2.14 -8.52
N GLN A 77 -9.95 -1.81 -7.26
CA GLN A 77 -11.08 -2.25 -6.47
C GLN A 77 -11.57 -1.08 -5.64
N THR A 78 -12.86 -0.99 -5.47
CA THR A 78 -13.43 -0.02 -4.54
C THR A 78 -14.05 -0.73 -3.37
N ARG A 79 -14.08 -0.08 -2.24
CA ARG A 79 -14.84 -0.56 -1.10
C ARG A 79 -15.40 0.64 -0.35
N SER A 80 -16.38 0.38 0.48
CA SER A 80 -17.03 1.42 1.24
C SER A 80 -17.04 1.04 2.71
N PHE A 81 -17.02 2.05 3.54
CA PHE A 81 -17.17 1.88 4.99
C PHE A 81 -17.89 3.09 5.55
N VAL A 82 -18.43 2.92 6.74
CA VAL A 82 -19.17 3.99 7.41
C VAL A 82 -18.27 4.57 8.50
N ASN A 83 -18.07 5.88 8.45
CA ASN A 83 -17.24 6.56 9.44
C ASN A 83 -18.04 6.84 10.72
N GLU A 84 -17.38 7.50 11.69
CA GLU A 84 -18.00 7.82 12.99
C GLU A 84 -19.20 8.75 12.85
N GLU A 85 -19.26 9.53 11.81
CA GLU A 85 -20.37 10.45 11.53
C GLU A 85 -21.50 9.77 10.79
N ASN A 86 -21.43 8.46 10.64
CA ASN A 86 -22.42 7.66 9.93
C ASN A 86 -22.50 8.02 8.45
N THR A 87 -21.42 8.55 7.90
CA THR A 87 -21.31 8.86 6.49
C THR A 87 -20.61 7.73 5.76
N LYS A 88 -21.18 7.33 4.63
CA LYS A 88 -20.58 6.27 3.82
C LYS A 88 -19.41 6.83 3.01
N ILE A 89 -18.24 6.24 3.20
CA ILE A 89 -17.01 6.67 2.53
C ILE A 89 -16.59 5.59 1.54
N PHE A 90 -16.26 6.02 0.33
CA PHE A 90 -15.77 5.14 -0.72
C PHE A 90 -14.27 5.28 -0.86
N MET A 91 -13.60 4.18 -1.06
CA MET A 91 -12.16 4.15 -1.23
C MET A 91 -11.79 3.34 -2.45
N THR A 92 -10.90 3.90 -3.27
CA THR A 92 -10.36 3.21 -4.43
C THR A 92 -8.96 2.73 -4.10
N GLU A 93 -8.67 1.48 -4.37
CA GLU A 93 -7.37 0.89 -4.09
C GLU A 93 -6.94 0.00 -5.25
N VAL A 94 -5.65 -0.28 -5.31
CA VAL A 94 -5.10 -1.28 -6.21
C VAL A 94 -4.82 -2.53 -5.41
N VAL A 95 -5.45 -3.63 -5.80
CA VAL A 95 -5.14 -4.94 -5.23
C VAL A 95 -4.00 -5.51 -6.06
N VAL A 96 -2.85 -5.61 -5.44
CA VAL A 96 -1.62 -6.02 -6.13
C VAL A 96 -1.56 -7.53 -6.24
N GLU A 97 -1.31 -8.02 -7.44
CA GLU A 97 -1.27 -9.46 -7.72
C GLU A 97 0.12 -9.94 -8.08
N ASP A 98 1.00 -9.03 -8.51
CA ASP A 98 2.37 -9.37 -8.88
C ASP A 98 3.26 -8.17 -8.66
N VAL A 99 4.51 -8.41 -8.26
CA VAL A 99 5.45 -7.33 -7.94
C VAL A 99 6.82 -7.66 -8.53
N ARG A 100 7.48 -6.62 -9.02
CA ARG A 100 8.88 -6.67 -9.41
C ARG A 100 9.66 -5.72 -8.53
N PHE A 101 10.76 -6.19 -7.98
CA PHE A 101 11.60 -5.39 -7.09
C PHE A 101 12.73 -4.76 -7.92
N TYR A 102 12.76 -3.42 -7.95
CA TYR A 102 13.78 -2.70 -8.71
C TYR A 102 14.89 -2.16 -7.84
N GLN A 103 14.53 -1.53 -6.73
CA GLN A 103 15.51 -0.98 -5.82
C GLN A 103 14.98 -1.11 -4.40
N LEU A 104 15.62 -1.94 -3.61
CA LEU A 104 15.14 -2.20 -2.26
C LEU A 104 15.85 -1.32 -1.26
N LYS A 105 15.09 -0.82 -0.30
CA LYS A 105 15.58 -0.06 0.84
C LYS A 105 15.21 -0.84 2.08
N GLN A 106 16.15 -0.94 3.00
CA GLN A 106 15.87 -1.61 4.26
C GLN A 106 14.95 -0.76 5.12
N ARG A 107 14.22 -1.43 5.98
CA ARG A 107 13.37 -0.76 6.93
C ARG A 107 14.23 0.02 7.92
N ASP A 108 13.69 1.14 8.40
CA ASP A 108 14.37 1.94 9.41
C ASP A 108 14.44 1.22 10.75
N SER A 109 13.53 0.30 10.98
CA SER A 109 13.49 -0.49 12.20
C SER A 109 14.23 -1.80 12.00
N ASP A 110 15.13 -2.12 12.92
CA ASP A 110 15.85 -3.41 12.87
C ASP A 110 14.94 -4.59 13.13
N ASP A 111 13.74 -4.35 13.59
CA ASP A 111 12.77 -5.40 13.87
C ASP A 111 11.92 -5.70 12.66
N ALA A 112 12.57 -5.87 11.52
CA ALA A 112 11.89 -6.09 10.26
C ALA A 112 11.00 -7.32 10.26
N SER A 113 11.26 -8.24 11.13
CA SER A 113 10.47 -9.46 11.23
C SER A 113 9.23 -9.29 12.09
N ILE A 114 9.02 -8.13 12.63
CA ILE A 114 7.92 -7.96 13.55
C ILE A 114 6.60 -8.17 12.87
N VAL A 115 5.89 -9.08 13.47
CA VAL A 115 4.56 -9.42 13.09
C VAL A 115 3.66 -8.77 14.13
N THR A 116 2.89 -7.81 13.70
CA THR A 116 1.96 -7.20 14.64
C THR A 116 0.82 -8.15 14.93
N PRO A 117 0.32 -8.15 16.17
CA PRO A 117 -0.86 -8.94 16.47
C PRO A 117 -2.04 -8.48 15.59
N PRO A 118 -3.04 -9.34 15.41
CA PRO A 118 -4.19 -8.97 14.60
C PRO A 118 -4.77 -7.65 15.07
N PRO A 119 -5.04 -6.73 14.15
CA PRO A 119 -5.64 -5.47 14.55
C PRO A 119 -7.05 -5.69 15.04
N PRO A 120 -7.45 -4.96 16.06
CA PRO A 120 -8.80 -5.11 16.58
C PRO A 120 -9.88 -4.57 15.64
N ASN A 121 -9.48 -3.76 14.66
CA ASN A 121 -10.46 -3.11 13.80
C ASN A 121 -9.84 -2.69 12.49
N GLU A 122 -10.32 -3.27 11.40
CA GLU A 122 -9.85 -2.95 10.05
C GLU A 122 -10.12 -1.49 9.67
N GLN A 123 -11.19 -0.91 10.17
CA GLN A 123 -11.52 0.47 9.86
C GLN A 123 -10.47 1.44 10.41
N LYS A 124 -9.92 1.12 11.57
CA LYS A 124 -8.87 1.93 12.14
C LYS A 124 -7.63 1.93 11.25
N ASP A 125 -7.32 0.79 10.70
CA ASP A 125 -6.17 0.66 9.80
C ASP A 125 -6.35 1.48 8.54
N LEU A 126 -7.56 1.52 8.02
CA LEU A 126 -7.86 2.31 6.84
C LEU A 126 -7.71 3.81 7.11
N LYS A 127 -8.10 4.25 8.28
CA LYS A 127 -7.95 5.66 8.65
C LYS A 127 -6.49 6.07 8.70
N ASP A 128 -5.64 5.22 9.25
CA ASP A 128 -4.22 5.51 9.35
C ASP A 128 -3.55 5.57 7.99
N PHE A 129 -4.17 4.98 6.99
CA PHE A 129 -3.58 4.81 5.68
C PHE A 129 -4.09 5.81 4.63
N VAL A 130 -5.12 6.54 4.94
CA VAL A 130 -5.85 7.31 3.94
C VAL A 130 -5.05 8.49 3.41
N LEU A 131 -4.13 9.02 4.17
CA LEU A 131 -3.40 10.20 3.73
C LEU A 131 -1.92 9.92 3.56
N PRO A 132 -1.41 10.14 2.38
CA PRO A 132 0.03 10.13 2.17
C PRO A 132 0.67 11.37 2.80
#